data_dbfebbfc7ed3c75bd2d0e0c40fdc1b48
#
_entry.id   dbfebbfc7ed3c75bd2d0e0c40fdc1b48
#
_cell.length_a   1.000
_cell.length_b   1.000
_cell.length_c   1.000
_cell.angle_alpha   90.00
_cell.angle_beta   90.00
_cell.angle_gamma   90.00
#
_symmetry.space_group_name_H-M   'P 1'
#
loop_
_entity.id
_entity.type
_entity.pdbx_description
1 polymer ?
#
loop_
_entity_poly.entity_id
_entity_poly.type
_entity_poly.pdbx_seq_one_letter_code
_entity_poly.pdbx_strand_id
1 'polypeptide(L)'
;MYGYAEVYGYAEVYENAMVCEDARVSGNAQVYGNAKVYGYALVYENAKVFGNAEVYGSAKVHGNAEVYGSALVYGNAEVFGYAEVYGYAEVYGDAWVYGKAMVYGDAMVYE
;
A
#
# COMPACT_ATOMS: atom_id res chain seq x y z
N MET A 1 -8.48 2.23 -13.00
CA MET A 1 -9.42 1.75 -11.97
C MET A 1 -10.50 0.91 -12.61
N TYR A 2 -10.74 -0.27 -12.13
CA TYR A 2 -11.74 -1.17 -12.69
C TYR A 2 -12.17 -2.16 -11.62
N GLY A 3 -13.17 -3.01 -11.96
CA GLY A 3 -13.79 -3.90 -11.00
C GLY A 3 -14.71 -3.11 -10.08
N TYR A 4 -14.73 -3.47 -8.82
CA TYR A 4 -15.53 -2.78 -7.81
C TYR A 4 -14.68 -1.82 -6.98
N ALA A 5 -13.50 -1.48 -7.45
CA ALA A 5 -12.59 -0.60 -6.73
C ALA A 5 -13.23 0.77 -6.51
N GLU A 6 -12.88 1.39 -5.40
CA GLU A 6 -13.41 2.69 -5.03
C GLU A 6 -12.26 3.63 -4.69
N VAL A 7 -12.33 4.84 -5.22
CA VAL A 7 -11.41 5.92 -4.88
C VAL A 7 -12.29 7.09 -4.47
N TYR A 8 -12.19 7.52 -3.22
CA TYR A 8 -13.09 8.56 -2.73
C TYR A 8 -12.37 9.45 -1.72
N GLY A 9 -13.11 10.43 -1.20
CA GLY A 9 -12.52 11.46 -0.37
C GLY A 9 -11.63 12.35 -1.21
N TYR A 10 -10.45 12.65 -0.70
CA TYR A 10 -9.46 13.45 -1.43
C TYR A 10 -8.36 12.58 -2.02
N ALA A 11 -8.58 11.28 -2.11
CA ALA A 11 -7.58 10.37 -2.61
C ALA A 11 -7.30 10.60 -4.09
N GLU A 12 -6.07 10.32 -4.49
CA GLU A 12 -5.63 10.50 -5.86
C GLU A 12 -4.96 9.24 -6.37
N VAL A 13 -5.33 8.85 -7.58
CA VAL A 13 -4.68 7.75 -8.29
C VAL A 13 -4.28 8.32 -9.64
N TYR A 14 -2.99 8.35 -9.94
CA TYR A 14 -2.53 9.02 -11.15
C TYR A 14 -1.30 8.32 -11.72
N GLU A 15 -0.82 8.85 -12.82
CA GLU A 15 0.22 8.25 -13.62
C GLU A 15 -0.25 6.88 -14.11
N ASN A 16 0.55 5.85 -13.96
CA ASN A 16 0.20 4.53 -14.47
C ASN A 16 -0.34 3.60 -13.38
N ALA A 17 -0.72 4.17 -12.24
CA ALA A 17 -1.20 3.38 -11.12
C ALA A 17 -2.52 2.71 -11.45
N MET A 18 -2.75 1.56 -10.82
CA MET A 18 -3.97 0.80 -11.02
C MET A 18 -4.58 0.47 -9.66
N VAL A 19 -5.89 0.68 -9.56
CA VAL A 19 -6.67 0.26 -8.40
C VAL A 19 -7.80 -0.59 -8.97
N CYS A 20 -7.89 -1.83 -8.57
CA CYS A 20 -8.84 -2.75 -9.20
C CYS A 20 -9.34 -3.77 -8.19
N GLU A 21 -10.22 -4.63 -8.68
CA GLU A 21 -10.90 -5.63 -7.89
C GLU A 21 -11.73 -4.95 -6.81
N ASP A 22 -11.57 -5.31 -5.54
CA ASP A 22 -12.37 -4.71 -4.47
C ASP A 22 -11.56 -3.75 -3.61
N ALA A 23 -10.42 -3.26 -4.14
CA ALA A 23 -9.56 -2.37 -3.40
C ALA A 23 -10.20 -1.00 -3.20
N ARG A 24 -9.80 -0.32 -2.13
CA ARG A 24 -10.33 1.01 -1.81
C ARG A 24 -9.19 1.95 -1.46
N VAL A 25 -9.25 3.15 -2.03
CA VAL A 25 -8.30 4.22 -1.74
C VAL A 25 -9.10 5.42 -1.29
N SER A 26 -8.82 5.94 -0.11
CA SER A 26 -9.67 6.98 0.48
C SER A 26 -8.85 7.94 1.33
N GLY A 27 -9.54 8.87 1.97
CA GLY A 27 -8.89 9.90 2.76
C GLY A 27 -8.07 10.81 1.88
N ASN A 28 -6.83 11.06 2.27
CA ASN A 28 -5.89 11.84 1.49
C ASN A 28 -4.81 10.98 0.86
N ALA A 29 -5.07 9.69 0.69
CA ALA A 29 -4.09 8.74 0.18
C ALA A 29 -3.74 9.03 -1.28
N GLN A 30 -2.55 8.63 -1.67
CA GLN A 30 -2.09 8.80 -3.04
C GLN A 30 -1.50 7.49 -3.54
N VAL A 31 -1.88 7.10 -4.75
CA VAL A 31 -1.35 5.94 -5.43
C VAL A 31 -0.89 6.41 -6.79
N TYR A 32 0.40 6.28 -7.10
CA TYR A 32 0.92 6.84 -8.34
C TYR A 32 2.15 6.08 -8.82
N GLY A 33 2.74 6.57 -9.90
CA GLY A 33 3.79 5.84 -10.57
C GLY A 33 3.23 4.61 -11.26
N ASN A 34 3.84 3.47 -11.02
CA ASN A 34 3.38 2.20 -11.57
C ASN A 34 2.81 1.30 -10.49
N ALA A 35 2.38 1.88 -9.37
CA ALA A 35 1.88 1.12 -8.23
C ALA A 35 0.56 0.43 -8.54
N LYS A 36 0.31 -0.66 -7.85
CA LYS A 36 -0.92 -1.42 -8.02
C LYS A 36 -1.53 -1.72 -6.65
N VAL A 37 -2.83 -1.49 -6.54
CA VAL A 37 -3.59 -1.80 -5.34
C VAL A 37 -4.78 -2.65 -5.79
N TYR A 38 -4.87 -3.88 -5.31
CA TYR A 38 -5.92 -4.78 -5.78
C TYR A 38 -6.30 -5.77 -4.68
N GLY A 39 -7.18 -6.70 -5.04
CA GLY A 39 -7.74 -7.60 -4.06
C GLY A 39 -8.70 -6.86 -3.16
N TYR A 40 -8.56 -7.04 -1.86
CA TYR A 40 -9.36 -6.33 -0.86
C TYR A 40 -8.53 -5.30 -0.12
N ALA A 41 -7.44 -4.86 -0.71
CA ALA A 41 -6.51 -3.94 -0.06
C ALA A 41 -7.15 -2.58 0.21
N LEU A 42 -6.69 -1.93 1.26
CA LEU A 42 -7.16 -0.60 1.64
C LEU A 42 -5.96 0.32 1.79
N VAL A 43 -6.04 1.50 1.18
CA VAL A 43 -5.04 2.55 1.35
C VAL A 43 -5.81 3.79 1.77
N TYR A 44 -5.52 4.34 2.95
CA TYR A 44 -6.33 5.45 3.45
C TYR A 44 -5.51 6.35 4.34
N GLU A 45 -6.15 7.36 4.87
CA GLU A 45 -5.53 8.43 5.63
C GLU A 45 -4.52 9.15 4.72
N ASN A 46 -3.29 9.35 5.16
CA ASN A 46 -2.32 10.08 4.36
C ASN A 46 -1.27 9.18 3.71
N ALA A 47 -1.59 7.90 3.55
CA ALA A 47 -0.65 6.92 3.02
C ALA A 47 -0.33 7.17 1.55
N LYS A 48 0.84 6.73 1.15
CA LYS A 48 1.30 6.85 -0.24
C LYS A 48 1.83 5.51 -0.71
N VAL A 49 1.41 5.12 -1.90
CA VAL A 49 1.90 3.90 -2.57
C VAL A 49 2.37 4.34 -3.95
N PHE A 50 3.64 4.15 -4.26
CA PHE A 50 4.17 4.64 -5.52
C PHE A 50 5.35 3.79 -5.99
N GLY A 51 5.98 4.23 -7.08
CA GLY A 51 7.01 3.44 -7.72
C GLY A 51 6.40 2.21 -8.37
N ASN A 52 6.97 1.06 -8.12
CA ASN A 52 6.46 -0.21 -8.64
C ASN A 52 5.87 -1.06 -7.52
N ALA A 53 5.47 -0.45 -6.42
CA ALA A 53 4.95 -1.17 -5.26
C ALA A 53 3.59 -1.78 -5.55
N GLU A 54 3.28 -2.86 -4.83
CA GLU A 54 1.98 -3.50 -4.93
C GLU A 54 1.43 -3.75 -3.54
N VAL A 55 0.15 -3.46 -3.37
CA VAL A 55 -0.58 -3.72 -2.14
C VAL A 55 -1.80 -4.55 -2.52
N TYR A 56 -1.89 -5.75 -1.97
CA TYR A 56 -2.97 -6.64 -2.37
C TYR A 56 -3.31 -7.61 -1.24
N GLY A 57 -4.16 -8.59 -1.55
CA GLY A 57 -4.70 -9.45 -0.53
C GLY A 57 -5.67 -8.64 0.32
N SER A 58 -5.53 -8.73 1.62
CA SER A 58 -6.33 -7.95 2.57
C SER A 58 -5.47 -6.93 3.31
N ALA A 59 -4.37 -6.50 2.70
CA ALA A 59 -3.43 -5.59 3.34
C ALA A 59 -4.01 -4.20 3.50
N LYS A 60 -3.49 -3.47 4.48
CA LYS A 60 -3.91 -2.10 4.76
C LYS A 60 -2.68 -1.21 4.89
N VAL A 61 -2.74 -0.05 4.24
CA VAL A 61 -1.69 0.97 4.35
C VAL A 61 -2.39 2.25 4.74
N HIS A 62 -2.01 2.83 5.88
CA HIS A 62 -2.70 4.01 6.37
C HIS A 62 -1.77 4.85 7.24
N GLY A 63 -2.33 5.88 7.87
CA GLY A 63 -1.54 6.85 8.59
C GLY A 63 -0.72 7.67 7.62
N ASN A 64 0.56 7.84 7.91
CA ASN A 64 1.49 8.54 7.03
C ASN A 64 2.49 7.57 6.40
N ALA A 65 2.13 6.30 6.29
CA ALA A 65 3.03 5.27 5.77
C ALA A 65 3.27 5.44 4.28
N GLU A 66 4.42 4.96 3.83
CA GLU A 66 4.78 4.98 2.42
C GLU A 66 5.26 3.61 1.99
N VAL A 67 4.77 3.16 0.85
CA VAL A 67 5.19 1.89 0.24
C VAL A 67 5.65 2.23 -1.17
N TYR A 68 6.91 1.95 -1.49
CA TYR A 68 7.45 2.35 -2.78
C TYR A 68 8.59 1.43 -3.20
N GLY A 69 9.27 1.81 -4.27
CA GLY A 69 10.24 0.93 -4.89
C GLY A 69 9.54 -0.24 -5.53
N SER A 70 9.99 -1.44 -5.25
CA SER A 70 9.38 -2.67 -5.73
C SER A 70 8.80 -3.49 -4.57
N ALA A 71 8.42 -2.82 -3.49
CA ALA A 71 7.92 -3.48 -2.29
C ALA A 71 6.56 -4.11 -2.52
N LEU A 72 6.29 -5.15 -1.75
CA LEU A 72 5.02 -5.87 -1.79
C LEU A 72 4.43 -5.90 -0.38
N VAL A 73 3.15 -5.56 -0.26
CA VAL A 73 2.43 -5.66 1.01
C VAL A 73 1.18 -6.48 0.72
N TYR A 74 1.03 -7.62 1.37
CA TYR A 74 -0.08 -8.51 1.06
C TYR A 74 -0.44 -9.36 2.28
N GLY A 75 -1.33 -10.31 2.07
CA GLY A 75 -1.88 -11.10 3.16
C GLY A 75 -2.79 -10.22 4.01
N ASN A 76 -2.62 -10.28 5.31
CA ASN A 76 -3.37 -9.44 6.25
C ASN A 76 -2.49 -8.38 6.88
N ALA A 77 -1.39 -8.03 6.23
CA ALA A 77 -0.42 -7.11 6.79
C ALA A 77 -0.96 -5.69 6.87
N GLU A 78 -0.43 -4.91 7.82
CA GLU A 78 -0.76 -3.50 7.96
C GLU A 78 0.51 -2.69 8.05
N VAL A 79 0.55 -1.58 7.32
CA VAL A 79 1.65 -0.63 7.36
C VAL A 79 1.05 0.71 7.71
N PHE A 80 1.50 1.31 8.84
CA PHE A 80 0.87 2.55 9.30
C PHE A 80 1.86 3.38 10.12
N GLY A 81 1.39 4.47 10.67
CA GLY A 81 2.24 5.43 11.34
C GLY A 81 3.08 6.17 10.34
N TYR A 82 4.37 6.26 10.60
CA TYR A 82 5.33 6.87 9.67
C TYR A 82 6.22 5.82 9.03
N ALA A 83 5.78 4.58 8.99
CA ALA A 83 6.58 3.47 8.47
C ALA A 83 6.82 3.61 6.97
N GLU A 84 7.94 3.06 6.52
CA GLU A 84 8.29 3.04 5.11
C GLU A 84 8.68 1.63 4.71
N VAL A 85 8.16 1.18 3.59
CA VAL A 85 8.49 -0.13 3.02
C VAL A 85 8.93 0.11 1.58
N TYR A 86 10.16 -0.26 1.26
CA TYR A 86 10.70 0.04 -0.07
C TYR A 86 11.78 -0.97 -0.46
N GLY A 87 12.39 -0.73 -1.61
CA GLY A 87 13.32 -1.68 -2.18
C GLY A 87 12.56 -2.89 -2.70
N TYR A 88 13.03 -4.07 -2.36
CA TYR A 88 12.35 -5.32 -2.71
C TYR A 88 11.72 -5.97 -1.49
N ALA A 89 11.46 -5.20 -0.45
CA ALA A 89 10.92 -5.72 0.79
C ALA A 89 9.52 -6.29 0.61
N GLU A 90 9.18 -7.25 1.44
CA GLU A 90 7.85 -7.85 1.45
C GLU A 90 7.31 -7.84 2.87
N VAL A 91 6.07 -7.44 3.01
CA VAL A 91 5.36 -7.46 4.29
C VAL A 91 4.09 -8.27 4.07
N TYR A 92 3.93 -9.36 4.79
CA TYR A 92 2.82 -10.26 4.55
C TYR A 92 2.44 -11.01 5.83
N GLY A 93 1.54 -11.98 5.68
CA GLY A 93 1.01 -12.69 6.83
C GLY A 93 0.17 -11.74 7.65
N ASP A 94 0.34 -11.77 8.96
CA ASP A 94 -0.35 -10.87 9.86
C ASP A 94 0.57 -9.78 10.40
N ALA A 95 1.64 -9.46 9.68
CA ALA A 95 2.65 -8.52 10.15
C ALA A 95 2.11 -7.11 10.25
N TRP A 96 2.64 -6.38 11.21
CA TRP A 96 2.38 -4.95 11.37
C TRP A 96 3.70 -4.21 11.30
N VAL A 97 3.76 -3.17 10.46
CA VAL A 97 4.91 -2.28 10.38
C VAL A 97 4.40 -0.89 10.74
N TYR A 98 4.94 -0.31 11.80
CA TYR A 98 4.37 0.91 12.34
C TYR A 98 5.45 1.76 13.01
N GLY A 99 5.02 2.87 13.59
CA GLY A 99 5.94 3.83 14.18
C GLY A 99 6.78 4.46 13.09
N LYS A 100 8.07 4.48 13.27
CA LYS A 100 9.01 5.01 12.29
C LYS A 100 9.84 3.91 11.66
N ALA A 101 9.33 2.69 11.63
CA ALA A 101 10.05 1.55 11.12
C ALA A 101 10.33 1.70 9.63
N MET A 102 11.44 1.15 9.20
CA MET A 102 11.80 1.09 7.79
C MET A 102 12.10 -0.35 7.43
N VAL A 103 11.45 -0.83 6.36
CA VAL A 103 11.68 -2.17 5.84
C VAL A 103 12.16 -2.00 4.40
N TYR A 104 13.36 -2.47 4.12
CA TYR A 104 13.98 -2.19 2.83
C TYR A 104 14.91 -3.32 2.42
N GLY A 105 15.55 -3.13 1.26
CA GLY A 105 16.41 -4.16 0.70
C GLY A 105 15.57 -5.37 0.34
N ASP A 106 16.04 -6.54 0.71
CA ASP A 106 15.31 -7.78 0.46
C ASP A 106 14.63 -8.31 1.72
N ALA A 107 14.36 -7.44 2.68
CA ALA A 107 13.79 -7.85 3.95
C ALA A 107 12.39 -8.43 3.77
N MET A 108 12.06 -9.36 4.63
CA MET A 108 10.72 -9.93 4.68
C MET A 108 10.21 -9.84 6.10
N VAL A 109 8.99 -9.30 6.25
CA VAL A 109 8.34 -9.17 7.54
C VAL A 109 7.03 -9.93 7.45
N TYR A 110 6.84 -10.89 8.34
CA TYR A 110 5.64 -11.70 8.35
C TYR A 110 5.27 -12.04 9.79
N GLU A 111 4.03 -12.37 10.00
CA GLU A 111 3.44 -12.59 11.32
C GLU A 111 3.58 -11.37 12.23
#